data_7f02f54d964ab064361c27213e6bd9aa
#
_entry.id   7f02f54d964ab064361c27213e6bd9aa
#
_cell.length_a   1.000
_cell.length_b   1.000
_cell.length_c   1.000
_cell.angle_alpha   90.00
_cell.angle_beta   90.00
_cell.angle_gamma   90.00
#
_symmetry.space_group_name_H-M   'P 1'
#
loop_
_entity.id
_entity.type
_entity.pdbx_description
1 polymer ?
#
loop_
_entity_poly.entity_id
_entity_poly.type
_entity_poly.pdbx_seq_one_letter_code
_entity_poly.pdbx_strand_id
1 'polypeptide(L)'
;MHRPYYCSNRDGKKSDCTGEDSEYLRVGDSELGMPGLENILNERGVDICLWGHKHFYERMFPVYNNQTFYQTLNVYHNAQTPAYIVTGCAGNKEKHALYADYIPPYSAVRSEDYGYMVMNVYNATHMHIRQLNAENGALVDNLWITKSAGYRPGVKSTVATSHRVDKEKLMQINLDSDW
;
A
#
# COMPACT_ATOMS: atom_id res chain seq x y z
N MET A 1 -2.78 -7.53 -1.24
CA MET A 1 -1.48 -8.21 -1.05
C MET A 1 -1.21 -8.41 0.43
N HIS A 2 -0.25 -9.29 0.88
CA HIS A 2 -0.07 -9.53 2.31
C HIS A 2 0.86 -8.49 2.95
N ARG A 3 2.14 -8.45 2.59
CA ARG A 3 3.14 -7.56 3.23
C ARG A 3 3.14 -6.16 2.62
N PRO A 4 2.96 -5.10 3.44
CA PRO A 4 3.07 -3.73 2.97
C PRO A 4 4.54 -3.32 2.79
N TYR A 5 4.79 -2.43 1.84
CA TYR A 5 6.08 -1.75 1.71
C TYR A 5 6.03 -0.26 2.14
N TYR A 6 4.87 0.19 2.57
CA TYR A 6 4.69 1.45 3.31
C TYR A 6 3.88 1.16 4.56
N CYS A 7 4.36 1.53 5.71
CA CYS A 7 3.64 1.60 6.98
C CYS A 7 4.49 2.30 8.04
N SER A 8 3.86 2.66 9.17
CA SER A 8 4.52 3.30 10.31
C SER A 8 4.69 2.36 11.51
N ASN A 9 5.00 1.09 11.25
CA ASN A 9 5.13 0.07 12.28
C ASN A 9 6.38 0.24 13.14
N ARG A 10 6.26 -0.14 14.43
CA ARG A 10 7.35 -0.15 15.40
C ARG A 10 7.85 -1.57 15.66
N ASP A 11 8.59 -2.16 14.76
CA ASP A 11 9.23 -3.44 15.00
C ASP A 11 10.74 -3.27 15.18
N GLY A 12 11.17 -3.20 16.45
CA GLY A 12 12.57 -3.23 16.83
C GLY A 12 13.44 -2.17 16.13
N LYS A 13 14.61 -2.58 15.68
CA LYS A 13 15.58 -1.72 15.00
C LYS A 13 15.31 -1.54 13.50
N LYS A 14 14.43 -2.36 12.91
CA LYS A 14 14.03 -2.27 11.49
C LYS A 14 12.51 -2.42 11.41
N SER A 15 11.82 -1.39 10.95
CA SER A 15 10.41 -1.52 10.60
C SER A 15 10.28 -2.52 9.45
N ASP A 16 9.29 -3.44 9.52
CA ASP A 16 9.00 -4.38 8.43
C ASP A 16 8.62 -3.69 7.11
N CYS A 17 8.30 -2.40 7.17
CA CYS A 17 7.95 -1.60 6.00
C CYS A 17 9.11 -0.73 5.49
N THR A 18 10.27 -0.78 6.14
CA THR A 18 11.51 -0.07 5.75
C THR A 18 12.72 -1.00 5.72
N GLY A 19 12.53 -2.31 5.95
CA GLY A 19 13.58 -3.33 5.85
C GLY A 19 13.86 -3.72 4.40
N GLU A 20 14.94 -4.46 4.19
CA GLU A 20 15.36 -4.93 2.87
C GLU A 20 14.25 -5.68 2.13
N ASP A 21 13.51 -6.57 2.80
CA ASP A 21 12.40 -7.31 2.20
C ASP A 21 11.29 -6.40 1.63
N SER A 22 10.98 -5.31 2.33
CA SER A 22 9.99 -4.34 1.86
C SER A 22 10.54 -3.51 0.71
N GLU A 23 11.82 -3.20 0.73
CA GLU A 23 12.49 -2.51 -0.36
C GLU A 23 12.51 -3.38 -1.64
N TYR A 24 12.81 -4.68 -1.52
CA TYR A 24 12.72 -5.62 -2.65
C TYR A 24 11.31 -5.68 -3.25
N LEU A 25 10.28 -5.72 -2.42
CA LEU A 25 8.90 -5.67 -2.90
C LEU A 25 8.58 -4.35 -3.60
N ARG A 26 9.08 -3.25 -3.09
CA ARG A 26 8.79 -1.91 -3.59
C ARG A 26 9.53 -1.61 -4.89
N VAL A 27 10.85 -1.70 -4.86
CA VAL A 27 11.71 -1.27 -6.00
C VAL A 27 12.20 -2.43 -6.87
N GLY A 28 12.11 -3.66 -6.38
CA GLY A 28 12.65 -4.84 -7.06
C GLY A 28 14.12 -5.07 -6.81
N ASP A 29 14.69 -5.97 -7.57
CA ASP A 29 16.10 -6.31 -7.56
C ASP A 29 16.65 -6.24 -8.98
N SER A 30 17.54 -5.28 -9.22
CA SER A 30 18.13 -5.07 -10.55
C SER A 30 19.15 -6.16 -10.93
N GLU A 31 19.80 -6.79 -9.95
CA GLU A 31 20.77 -7.87 -10.20
C GLU A 31 20.07 -9.16 -10.61
N LEU A 32 18.90 -9.42 -9.98
CA LEU A 32 18.06 -10.56 -10.34
C LEU A 32 17.07 -10.27 -11.49
N GLY A 33 17.03 -9.03 -11.98
CA GLY A 33 16.09 -8.61 -13.02
C GLY A 33 14.62 -8.61 -12.56
N MET A 34 14.37 -8.53 -11.25
CA MET A 34 13.01 -8.53 -10.68
C MET A 34 12.46 -7.11 -10.59
N PRO A 35 11.35 -6.80 -11.27
CA PRO A 35 10.74 -5.48 -11.18
C PRO A 35 10.06 -5.27 -9.83
N GLY A 36 10.16 -4.05 -9.27
CA GLY A 36 9.41 -3.65 -8.09
C GLY A 36 7.92 -3.44 -8.36
N LEU A 37 7.10 -3.74 -7.38
CA LEU A 37 5.65 -3.62 -7.49
C LEU A 37 5.20 -2.16 -7.58
N GLU A 38 5.91 -1.23 -6.94
CA GLU A 38 5.51 0.17 -6.90
C GLU A 38 5.42 0.79 -8.30
N ASN A 39 6.44 0.57 -9.13
CA ASN A 39 6.44 1.06 -10.51
C ASN A 39 5.31 0.45 -11.33
N ILE A 40 5.12 -0.87 -11.21
CA ILE A 40 4.07 -1.59 -11.94
C ILE A 40 2.69 -1.05 -11.57
N LEU A 41 2.40 -0.91 -10.28
CA LEU A 41 1.11 -0.44 -9.80
C LEU A 41 0.84 1.01 -10.22
N ASN A 42 1.87 1.86 -10.15
CA ASN A 42 1.79 3.25 -10.59
C ASN A 42 1.57 3.35 -12.11
N GLU A 43 2.36 2.66 -12.94
CA GLU A 43 2.25 2.69 -14.41
C GLU A 43 0.92 2.11 -14.90
N ARG A 44 0.36 1.12 -14.19
CA ARG A 44 -0.92 0.53 -14.51
C ARG A 44 -2.12 1.38 -14.06
N GLY A 45 -1.87 2.46 -13.34
CA GLY A 45 -2.91 3.38 -12.89
C GLY A 45 -3.80 2.76 -11.82
N VAL A 46 -3.23 2.03 -10.88
CA VAL A 46 -3.96 1.47 -9.75
C VAL A 46 -4.38 2.59 -8.82
N ASP A 47 -5.64 2.61 -8.42
CA ASP A 47 -6.17 3.65 -7.53
C ASP A 47 -5.84 3.39 -6.05
N ILE A 48 -5.88 2.10 -5.64
CA ILE A 48 -5.71 1.70 -4.25
C ILE A 48 -5.05 0.33 -4.13
N CYS A 49 -4.23 0.18 -3.10
CA CYS A 49 -3.64 -1.11 -2.71
C CYS A 49 -4.02 -1.43 -1.26
N LEU A 50 -4.52 -2.64 -1.04
CA LEU A 50 -4.90 -3.15 0.27
C LEU A 50 -3.89 -4.18 0.75
N TRP A 51 -3.48 -4.04 2.01
CA TRP A 51 -2.45 -4.83 2.67
C TRP A 51 -2.95 -5.44 3.98
N GLY A 52 -2.43 -6.58 4.35
CA GLY A 52 -2.55 -7.18 5.66
C GLY A 52 -1.24 -7.13 6.44
N HIS A 53 -0.86 -8.26 7.05
CA HIS A 53 0.38 -8.51 7.78
C HIS A 53 0.55 -7.72 9.08
N LYS A 54 0.41 -6.40 9.05
CA LYS A 54 0.47 -5.56 10.26
C LYS A 54 -0.90 -5.47 10.89
N HIS A 55 -0.96 -5.80 12.19
CA HIS A 55 -2.20 -5.96 12.95
C HIS A 55 -2.69 -4.61 13.49
N PHE A 56 -2.86 -3.65 12.59
CA PHE A 56 -3.45 -2.32 12.82
C PHE A 56 -4.14 -1.82 11.55
N TYR A 57 -4.80 -0.69 11.64
CA TYR A 57 -5.30 0.06 10.49
C TYR A 57 -4.42 1.27 10.22
N GLU A 58 -3.88 1.39 9.02
CA GLU A 58 -3.18 2.60 8.58
C GLU A 58 -3.54 2.94 7.14
N ARG A 59 -4.04 4.14 6.92
CA ARG A 59 -4.24 4.69 5.59
C ARG A 59 -3.18 5.73 5.28
N MET A 60 -2.60 5.63 4.09
CA MET A 60 -1.62 6.58 3.58
C MET A 60 -2.28 7.55 2.61
N PHE A 61 -1.76 8.78 2.54
CA PHE A 61 -1.90 9.60 1.35
C PHE A 61 -1.31 8.86 0.15
N PRO A 62 -1.74 9.18 -1.08
CA PRO A 62 -1.07 8.69 -2.27
C PRO A 62 0.44 8.93 -2.16
N VAL A 63 1.24 7.89 -2.38
CA VAL A 63 2.69 7.95 -2.25
C VAL A 63 3.37 7.15 -3.37
N TYR A 64 4.47 7.65 -3.88
CA TYR A 64 5.29 7.00 -4.89
C TYR A 64 6.76 7.42 -4.69
N ASN A 65 7.66 6.46 -4.71
CA ASN A 65 9.09 6.64 -4.49
C ASN A 65 9.41 7.49 -3.25
N ASN A 66 8.75 7.18 -2.12
CA ASN A 66 8.82 7.89 -0.85
C ASN A 66 8.36 9.37 -0.90
N GLN A 67 7.80 9.83 -2.01
CA GLN A 67 7.21 11.14 -2.14
C GLN A 67 5.71 11.09 -1.91
N THR A 68 5.22 11.90 -0.96
CA THR A 68 3.79 12.01 -0.63
C THR A 68 3.10 13.02 -1.54
N PHE A 69 1.96 12.61 -2.11
CA PHE A 69 1.08 13.46 -2.91
C PHE A 69 -0.15 13.80 -2.08
N TYR A 70 -0.07 14.88 -1.30
CA TYR A 70 -1.11 15.26 -0.36
C TYR A 70 -2.45 15.50 -1.05
N GLN A 71 -3.50 15.04 -0.40
CA GLN A 71 -4.90 15.22 -0.74
C GLN A 71 -5.65 15.74 0.49
N THR A 72 -6.94 16.03 0.38
CA THR A 72 -7.75 16.27 1.57
C THR A 72 -7.87 14.97 2.38
N LEU A 73 -8.06 15.08 3.70
CA LEU A 73 -8.05 13.89 4.55
C LEU A 73 -9.12 12.86 4.14
N ASN A 74 -10.30 13.33 3.74
CA ASN A 74 -11.45 12.46 3.49
C ASN A 74 -11.77 12.25 2.01
N VAL A 75 -11.05 12.90 1.09
CA VAL A 75 -11.29 12.77 -0.37
C VAL A 75 -9.97 12.79 -1.12
N TYR A 76 -9.71 11.73 -1.86
CA TYR A 76 -8.63 11.68 -2.85
C TYR A 76 -9.25 11.83 -4.24
N HIS A 77 -9.07 13.01 -4.81
CA HIS A 77 -9.61 13.32 -6.14
C HIS A 77 -8.49 13.37 -7.18
N ASN A 78 -8.63 12.60 -8.26
CA ASN A 78 -7.61 12.49 -9.31
C ASN A 78 -6.22 12.25 -8.72
N ALA A 79 -6.11 11.31 -7.77
CA ALA A 79 -4.84 10.97 -7.15
C ALA A 79 -3.83 10.53 -8.21
N GLN A 80 -2.62 11.07 -8.15
CA GLN A 80 -1.59 10.84 -9.18
C GLN A 80 -0.93 9.47 -9.07
N THR A 81 -1.01 8.85 -7.92
CA THR A 81 -0.37 7.58 -7.58
C THR A 81 -1.29 6.78 -6.65
N PRO A 82 -1.12 5.46 -6.49
CA PRO A 82 -1.97 4.67 -5.62
C PRO A 82 -2.02 5.18 -4.19
N ALA A 83 -3.20 5.10 -3.57
CA ALA A 83 -3.32 5.14 -2.12
C ALA A 83 -3.06 3.74 -1.55
N TYR A 84 -2.50 3.67 -0.36
CA TYR A 84 -2.22 2.41 0.32
C TYR A 84 -2.97 2.35 1.65
N ILE A 85 -3.55 1.18 1.95
CA ILE A 85 -4.23 0.92 3.22
C ILE A 85 -3.75 -0.41 3.78
N VAL A 86 -3.22 -0.38 4.99
CA VAL A 86 -3.02 -1.55 5.82
C VAL A 86 -4.30 -1.76 6.64
N THR A 87 -4.94 -2.91 6.48
CA THR A 87 -6.18 -3.27 7.19
C THR A 87 -6.06 -4.68 7.78
N GLY A 88 -4.98 -4.93 8.52
CA GLY A 88 -4.72 -6.20 9.20
C GLY A 88 -5.35 -6.31 10.60
N CYS A 89 -6.27 -5.42 10.96
CA CYS A 89 -6.85 -5.28 12.29
C CYS A 89 -8.13 -6.07 12.53
N ALA A 90 -8.51 -7.01 11.65
CA ALA A 90 -9.78 -7.75 11.76
C ALA A 90 -9.81 -8.82 12.89
N GLY A 91 -8.73 -8.96 13.62
CA GLY A 91 -8.56 -9.93 14.70
C GLY A 91 -7.41 -10.89 14.42
N ASN A 92 -6.65 -11.20 15.48
CA ASN A 92 -5.52 -12.12 15.44
C ASN A 92 -5.18 -12.60 16.87
N LYS A 93 -4.40 -13.68 16.97
CA LYS A 93 -3.92 -14.22 18.25
C LYS A 93 -2.64 -13.57 18.77
N GLU A 94 -1.94 -12.78 17.93
CA GLU A 94 -0.60 -12.24 18.19
C GLU A 94 -0.62 -10.83 18.78
N LYS A 95 -1.82 -10.28 19.04
CA LYS A 95 -2.08 -8.91 19.50
C LYS A 95 -1.83 -7.86 18.41
N HIS A 96 -2.09 -6.59 18.75
CA HIS A 96 -1.85 -5.45 17.86
C HIS A 96 -0.36 -5.24 17.62
N ALA A 97 0.00 -4.87 16.41
CA ALA A 97 1.28 -4.26 16.13
C ALA A 97 1.27 -2.80 16.61
N LEU A 98 2.43 -2.30 17.07
CA LEU A 98 2.55 -0.94 17.57
C LEU A 98 3.03 0.00 16.47
N TYR A 99 2.59 1.24 16.53
CA TYR A 99 3.12 2.30 15.67
C TYR A 99 4.49 2.79 16.16
N ALA A 100 5.31 3.24 15.22
CA ALA A 100 6.51 4.01 15.54
C ALA A 100 6.12 5.38 16.13
N ASP A 101 6.98 5.94 16.98
CA ASP A 101 6.80 7.27 17.55
C ASP A 101 6.83 8.35 16.45
N TYR A 102 7.62 8.12 15.42
CA TYR A 102 7.66 8.95 14.22
C TYR A 102 6.47 8.66 13.30
N ILE A 103 5.80 9.71 12.86
CA ILE A 103 4.73 9.63 11.87
C ILE A 103 5.30 9.97 10.48
N PRO A 104 5.41 9.00 9.57
CA PRO A 104 5.86 9.31 8.22
C PRO A 104 4.95 10.31 7.52
N PRO A 105 5.46 11.17 6.65
CA PRO A 105 4.65 12.17 5.94
C PRO A 105 3.48 11.57 5.14
N TYR A 106 3.61 10.34 4.68
CA TYR A 106 2.56 9.65 3.95
C TYR A 106 1.44 9.10 4.86
N SER A 107 1.65 8.95 6.17
CA SER A 107 0.64 8.38 7.07
C SER A 107 -0.47 9.41 7.34
N ALA A 108 -1.71 9.07 6.93
CA ALA A 108 -2.85 9.96 7.03
C ALA A 108 -3.77 9.65 8.22
N VAL A 109 -4.08 8.38 8.44
CA VAL A 109 -4.94 7.91 9.54
C VAL A 109 -4.37 6.62 10.11
N ARG A 110 -4.37 6.49 11.44
CA ARG A 110 -3.93 5.28 12.16
C ARG A 110 -4.93 4.90 13.24
N SER A 111 -5.16 3.59 13.44
CA SER A 111 -5.90 3.04 14.58
C SER A 111 -5.36 1.66 14.95
N GLU A 112 -5.17 1.44 16.25
CA GLU A 112 -4.80 0.14 16.83
C GLU A 112 -6.03 -0.70 17.20
N ASP A 113 -7.24 -0.15 17.05
CA ASP A 113 -8.47 -0.87 17.37
C ASP A 113 -8.69 -2.06 16.44
N TYR A 114 -9.28 -3.12 16.95
CA TYR A 114 -9.86 -4.14 16.08
C TYR A 114 -11.00 -3.57 15.26
N GLY A 115 -10.99 -3.89 13.98
CA GLY A 115 -11.93 -3.28 13.06
C GLY A 115 -11.98 -3.99 11.73
N TYR A 116 -12.87 -3.51 10.89
CA TYR A 116 -13.04 -4.00 9.54
C TYR A 116 -13.37 -2.87 8.58
N MET A 117 -12.97 -3.08 7.35
CA MET A 117 -13.18 -2.10 6.29
C MET A 117 -14.39 -2.48 5.43
N VAL A 118 -15.22 -1.48 5.14
CA VAL A 118 -16.32 -1.57 4.17
C VAL A 118 -15.98 -0.72 2.97
N MET A 119 -15.94 -1.32 1.79
CA MET A 119 -15.66 -0.65 0.53
C MET A 119 -16.87 -0.74 -0.40
N ASN A 120 -17.39 0.39 -0.83
CA ASN A 120 -18.48 0.51 -1.79
C ASN A 120 -17.94 1.12 -3.09
N VAL A 121 -17.94 0.33 -4.16
CA VAL A 121 -17.57 0.80 -5.50
C VAL A 121 -18.87 1.16 -6.23
N TYR A 122 -19.15 2.45 -6.42
CA TYR A 122 -20.38 2.91 -7.03
C TYR A 122 -20.32 2.86 -8.56
N ASN A 123 -19.18 3.24 -9.12
CA ASN A 123 -18.96 3.27 -10.56
C ASN A 123 -17.46 3.40 -10.87
N ALA A 124 -17.09 3.61 -12.12
CA ALA A 124 -15.71 3.73 -12.58
C ALA A 124 -14.96 4.95 -12.00
N THR A 125 -15.66 5.89 -11.37
CA THR A 125 -15.09 7.16 -10.89
C THR A 125 -15.29 7.42 -9.40
N HIS A 126 -16.09 6.62 -8.69
CA HIS A 126 -16.43 6.87 -7.28
C HIS A 126 -16.37 5.58 -6.45
N MET A 127 -15.56 5.63 -5.41
CA MET A 127 -15.43 4.58 -4.40
C MET A 127 -15.47 5.23 -3.01
N HIS A 128 -16.14 4.58 -2.06
CA HIS A 128 -16.22 5.00 -0.67
C HIS A 128 -15.71 3.90 0.24
N ILE A 129 -14.81 4.24 1.13
CA ILE A 129 -14.16 3.35 2.08
C ILE A 129 -14.43 3.85 3.49
N ARG A 130 -14.85 2.95 4.37
CA ARG A 130 -15.04 3.22 5.79
C ARG A 130 -14.34 2.14 6.60
N GLN A 131 -13.56 2.55 7.59
CA GLN A 131 -13.03 1.67 8.62
C GLN A 131 -13.90 1.81 9.86
N LEU A 132 -14.38 0.69 10.38
CA LEU A 132 -15.26 0.64 11.53
C LEU A 132 -14.57 -0.12 12.67
N ASN A 133 -14.72 0.38 13.91
CA ASN A 133 -14.32 -0.32 15.11
C ASN A 133 -15.22 -1.54 15.33
N ALA A 134 -14.63 -2.71 15.57
CA ALA A 134 -15.37 -3.97 15.69
C ALA A 134 -16.14 -4.10 17.02
N GLU A 135 -15.72 -3.39 18.06
CA GLU A 135 -16.34 -3.47 19.40
C GLU A 135 -17.65 -2.69 19.47
N ASN A 136 -17.65 -1.49 18.92
CA ASN A 136 -18.76 -0.54 19.11
C ASN A 136 -19.36 0.02 17.82
N GLY A 137 -18.82 -0.38 16.64
CA GLY A 137 -19.28 0.11 15.34
C GLY A 137 -18.93 1.56 15.02
N ALA A 138 -18.11 2.22 15.85
CA ALA A 138 -17.71 3.59 15.61
C ALA A 138 -16.93 3.75 14.31
N LEU A 139 -17.15 4.86 13.62
CA LEU A 139 -16.40 5.23 12.43
C LEU A 139 -14.98 5.66 12.81
N VAL A 140 -13.99 4.89 12.36
CA VAL A 140 -12.56 5.16 12.56
C VAL A 140 -12.00 6.01 11.44
N ASP A 141 -12.35 5.68 10.20
CA ASP A 141 -11.90 6.41 9.01
C ASP A 141 -12.97 6.43 7.93
N ASN A 142 -12.93 7.49 7.11
CA ASN A 142 -13.89 7.74 6.04
C ASN A 142 -13.18 8.36 4.84
N LEU A 143 -13.09 7.63 3.74
CA LEU A 143 -12.39 8.06 2.54
C LEU A 143 -13.25 7.91 1.30
N TRP A 144 -13.34 8.97 0.52
CA TRP A 144 -13.76 8.92 -0.86
C TRP A 144 -12.57 8.91 -1.81
N ILE A 145 -12.55 8.00 -2.75
CA ILE A 145 -11.65 8.04 -3.91
C ILE A 145 -12.52 8.39 -5.11
N THR A 146 -12.20 9.51 -5.75
CA THR A 146 -12.96 10.03 -6.88
C THR A 146 -12.07 10.38 -8.06
N LYS A 147 -12.58 10.21 -9.27
CA LYS A 147 -11.87 10.54 -10.52
C LYS A 147 -12.77 11.28 -11.47
N SER A 148 -12.19 12.17 -12.26
CA SER A 148 -12.81 12.67 -13.48
C SER A 148 -12.97 11.54 -14.51
N ALA A 149 -13.98 11.62 -15.35
CA ALA A 149 -14.18 10.63 -16.41
C ALA A 149 -12.92 10.51 -17.30
N GLY A 150 -12.45 9.28 -17.49
CA GLY A 150 -11.24 9.00 -18.27
C GLY A 150 -9.91 9.27 -17.56
N TYR A 151 -9.91 9.85 -16.36
CA TYR A 151 -8.68 10.02 -15.58
C TYR A 151 -8.07 8.68 -15.21
N ARG A 152 -6.74 8.57 -15.34
CA ARG A 152 -5.94 7.44 -14.86
C ARG A 152 -4.81 7.96 -14.01
N PRO A 153 -4.59 7.42 -12.80
CA PRO A 153 -3.40 7.73 -12.02
C PRO A 153 -2.14 7.26 -12.74
N GLY A 154 -1.02 7.71 -12.31
CA GLY A 154 0.31 7.32 -12.78
C GLY A 154 1.22 8.55 -12.88
N VAL A 155 2.22 8.62 -12.02
CA VAL A 155 3.33 9.56 -12.17
C VAL A 155 4.20 9.04 -13.30
N LYS A 156 4.46 9.85 -14.33
CA LYS A 156 5.40 9.45 -15.37
C LYS A 156 6.78 9.30 -14.74
N SER A 157 7.29 8.07 -14.69
CA SER A 157 8.67 7.83 -14.28
C SER A 157 9.60 8.52 -15.26
N THR A 158 10.47 9.41 -14.75
CA THR A 158 11.57 9.99 -15.54
C THR A 158 12.73 9.03 -15.67
N VAL A 159 12.67 7.89 -14.97
CA VAL A 159 13.66 6.82 -15.09
C VAL A 159 13.20 5.88 -16.20
N ALA A 160 13.90 5.91 -17.32
CA ALA A 160 13.70 4.94 -18.40
C ALA A 160 14.04 3.54 -17.85
N THR A 161 13.05 2.79 -17.40
CA THR A 161 13.21 1.39 -17.01
C THR A 161 13.30 0.55 -18.28
N SER A 162 14.51 0.41 -18.82
CA SER A 162 14.82 -0.61 -19.79
C SER A 162 14.99 -1.98 -19.09
N HIS A 163 13.94 -2.49 -18.48
CA HIS A 163 13.95 -3.85 -17.96
C HIS A 163 13.12 -4.74 -18.88
N ARG A 164 13.76 -5.24 -19.93
CA ARG A 164 13.34 -6.48 -20.58
C ARG A 164 13.61 -7.59 -19.58
N VAL A 165 12.55 -8.09 -18.94
CA VAL A 165 12.64 -9.29 -18.12
C VAL A 165 13.10 -10.44 -19.01
N ASP A 166 14.27 -10.98 -18.75
CA ASP A 166 14.78 -12.16 -19.42
C ASP A 166 13.98 -13.37 -18.91
N LYS A 167 13.05 -13.86 -19.76
CA LYS A 167 12.17 -14.98 -19.41
C LYS A 167 12.93 -16.28 -19.08
N GLU A 168 14.15 -16.44 -19.60
CA GLU A 168 14.96 -17.62 -19.33
C GLU A 168 15.49 -17.62 -17.89
N LYS A 169 15.84 -16.46 -17.33
CA LYS A 169 16.30 -16.32 -15.95
C LYS A 169 15.18 -16.59 -14.93
N LEU A 170 13.93 -16.22 -15.25
CA LEU A 170 12.77 -16.53 -14.39
C LEU A 170 12.42 -18.02 -14.35
N MET A 171 12.69 -18.77 -15.41
CA MET A 171 12.47 -20.21 -15.42
C MET A 171 13.53 -20.97 -14.59
N GLN A 172 14.76 -20.47 -14.51
CA GLN A 172 15.84 -21.10 -13.74
C GLN A 172 15.57 -21.04 -12.24
N ILE A 173 15.00 -19.93 -11.74
CA ILE A 173 14.68 -19.73 -10.31
C ILE A 173 13.59 -20.70 -9.81
N ASN A 174 12.68 -21.14 -10.68
CA ASN A 174 11.63 -22.10 -10.33
C ASN A 174 12.08 -23.57 -10.31
N LEU A 175 13.28 -23.86 -10.80
CA LEU A 175 13.81 -25.23 -10.84
C LEU A 175 14.72 -25.57 -9.64
N ASP A 176 15.23 -24.57 -8.93
CA ASP A 176 16.14 -24.77 -7.80
C ASP A 176 15.45 -24.64 -6.42
N SER A 177 14.13 -24.48 -6.36
CA SER A 177 13.37 -24.43 -5.12
C SER A 177 12.63 -25.77 -4.89
N ASP A 178 13.38 -26.80 -4.52
CA ASP A 178 12.81 -27.94 -3.79
C ASP A 178 12.52 -27.51 -2.35
N TRP A 179 11.23 -27.44 -2.03
CA TRP A 179 10.67 -27.23 -0.69
C TRP A 179 10.31 -28.55 -0.05
#